data_bd6a38c9baa37fa0abfcfd30b1dd0052
#
_entry.id   bd6a38c9baa37fa0abfcfd30b1dd0052
#
_cell.length_a   1.000
_cell.length_b   1.000
_cell.length_c   1.000
_cell.angle_alpha   90.00
_cell.angle_beta   90.00
_cell.angle_gamma   90.00
#
_symmetry.space_group_name_H-M   'P 1'
#
loop_
_entity.id
_entity.type
_entity.pdbx_description
1 polymer ?
#
loop_
_entity_poly.entity_id
_entity_poly.type
_entity_poly.pdbx_seq_one_letter_code
_entity_poly.pdbx_strand_id
1 'polypeptide(L)'
;MSKILAIHASPRGERSHSRRLAEVFLSALQARHPHSQLTRREVGRALIPPVNEAFVAAAFYPEPDARPLSMQADLAFSDELVGELLGHDLLVISTPMHNFSVPSGLKAWIDQIVRIGLTFNHTLDNGVAQYEPLVHGKKALIVTSRGGFGFGPGGELEAMNHADPLLRTVLGFIGITDVTVVAAEGEESEARSFAVSAAEAEQRLVALARAF
;
A
#
# COMPACT_ATOMS: atom_id res chain seq x y z
N MET A 1 -0.34 -6.64 21.08
CA MET A 1 0.80 -6.91 20.19
C MET A 1 0.44 -6.40 18.83
N SER A 2 1.21 -5.48 18.27
CA SER A 2 0.92 -4.95 16.92
C SER A 2 1.34 -5.95 15.86
N LYS A 3 0.47 -6.21 14.90
CA LYS A 3 0.76 -7.00 13.71
C LYS A 3 1.02 -6.06 12.54
N ILE A 4 2.15 -6.21 11.89
CA ILE A 4 2.64 -5.32 10.84
C ILE A 4 2.69 -6.07 9.53
N LEU A 5 2.03 -5.52 8.49
CA LEU A 5 2.14 -6.00 7.11
C LEU A 5 3.01 -5.03 6.31
N ALA A 6 4.18 -5.48 5.88
CA ALA A 6 5.08 -4.71 5.04
C ALA A 6 4.96 -5.15 3.57
N ILE A 7 4.52 -4.24 2.71
CA ILE A 7 4.38 -4.42 1.26
C ILE A 7 5.58 -3.79 0.56
N HIS A 8 6.35 -4.58 -0.17
CA HIS A 8 7.52 -4.12 -0.90
C HIS A 8 7.25 -4.11 -2.41
N ALA A 9 7.15 -2.91 -3.00
CA ALA A 9 6.73 -2.73 -4.39
C ALA A 9 7.86 -2.44 -5.36
N SER A 10 9.11 -2.31 -4.88
CA SER A 10 10.24 -2.04 -5.76
C SER A 10 10.77 -3.31 -6.43
N PRO A 11 10.97 -3.31 -7.77
CA PRO A 11 11.61 -4.44 -8.46
C PRO A 11 13.12 -4.52 -8.22
N ARG A 12 13.74 -3.48 -7.65
CA ARG A 12 15.21 -3.41 -7.44
C ARG A 12 15.74 -4.30 -6.31
N GLY A 13 14.87 -4.90 -5.47
CA GLY A 13 15.28 -5.73 -4.33
C GLY A 13 16.16 -4.95 -3.34
N GLU A 14 17.34 -5.44 -3.03
CA GLU A 14 18.28 -4.83 -2.07
C GLU A 14 18.78 -3.43 -2.47
N ARG A 15 18.74 -3.10 -3.77
CA ARG A 15 19.10 -1.76 -4.27
C ARG A 15 17.98 -0.74 -4.15
N SER A 16 16.85 -1.11 -3.56
CA SER A 16 15.69 -0.23 -3.45
C SER A 16 15.83 0.76 -2.29
N HIS A 17 15.80 2.04 -2.60
CA HIS A 17 15.81 3.11 -1.60
C HIS A 17 14.55 3.12 -0.73
N SER A 18 13.36 2.97 -1.32
CA SER A 18 12.11 2.93 -0.56
C SER A 18 12.05 1.72 0.38
N ARG A 19 12.55 0.55 -0.06
CA ARG A 19 12.66 -0.64 0.82
C ARG A 19 13.62 -0.38 1.97
N ARG A 20 14.83 0.11 1.70
CA ARG A 20 15.83 0.41 2.73
C ARG A 20 15.27 1.38 3.79
N LEU A 21 14.60 2.43 3.35
CA LEU A 21 13.95 3.39 4.26
C LEU A 21 12.83 2.75 5.10
N ALA A 22 12.00 1.91 4.49
CA ALA A 22 10.97 1.19 5.24
C ALA A 22 11.58 0.24 6.30
N GLU A 23 12.70 -0.43 5.99
CA GLU A 23 13.41 -1.29 6.96
C GLU A 23 14.00 -0.48 8.13
N VAL A 24 14.38 0.80 7.93
CA VAL A 24 14.78 1.69 9.04
C VAL A 24 13.62 1.88 10.01
N PHE A 25 12.42 2.18 9.52
CA PHE A 25 11.22 2.28 10.35
C PHE A 25 10.88 0.97 11.06
N LEU A 26 10.84 -0.14 10.30
CA LEU A 26 10.48 -1.45 10.83
C LEU A 26 11.45 -1.92 11.91
N SER A 27 12.75 -1.73 11.71
CA SER A 27 13.79 -2.07 12.69
C SER A 27 13.67 -1.24 13.96
N ALA A 28 13.46 0.08 13.83
CA ALA A 28 13.26 0.98 14.96
C ALA A 28 11.99 0.64 15.75
N LEU A 29 10.91 0.27 15.05
CA LEU A 29 9.65 -0.14 15.67
C LEU A 29 9.79 -1.48 16.41
N GLN A 30 10.43 -2.49 15.79
CA GLN A 30 10.65 -3.80 16.41
C GLN A 30 11.58 -3.73 17.62
N ALA A 31 12.58 -2.84 17.62
CA ALA A 31 13.44 -2.61 18.78
C ALA A 31 12.65 -2.12 20.00
N ARG A 32 11.57 -1.35 19.80
CA ARG A 32 10.68 -0.88 20.87
C ARG A 32 9.59 -1.90 21.25
N HIS A 33 9.13 -2.64 20.26
CA HIS A 33 8.05 -3.63 20.37
C HIS A 33 8.54 -5.01 19.92
N PRO A 34 9.45 -5.67 20.67
CA PRO A 34 10.10 -6.91 20.24
C PRO A 34 9.13 -8.08 20.03
N HIS A 35 7.92 -7.98 20.56
CA HIS A 35 6.87 -8.98 20.39
C HIS A 35 5.90 -8.68 19.23
N SER A 36 6.16 -7.61 18.42
CA SER A 36 5.38 -7.34 17.23
C SER A 36 5.61 -8.42 16.17
N GLN A 37 4.54 -8.81 15.49
CA GLN A 37 4.61 -9.75 14.37
C GLN A 37 4.76 -8.96 13.07
N LEU A 38 5.75 -9.33 12.25
CA LEU A 38 6.03 -8.69 10.98
C LEU A 38 5.88 -9.69 9.84
N THR A 39 4.89 -9.46 8.99
CA THR A 39 4.70 -10.18 7.73
C THR A 39 5.21 -9.30 6.59
N ARG A 40 5.95 -9.88 5.65
CA ARG A 40 6.45 -9.20 4.45
C ARG A 40 5.78 -9.80 3.21
N ARG A 41 5.21 -8.93 2.37
CA ARG A 41 4.65 -9.28 1.07
C ARG A 41 5.44 -8.58 -0.03
N GLU A 42 6.02 -9.37 -0.91
CA GLU A 42 6.74 -8.88 -2.07
C GLU A 42 5.78 -8.75 -3.26
N VAL A 43 5.60 -7.52 -3.76
CA VAL A 43 4.73 -7.23 -4.91
C VAL A 43 5.50 -6.61 -6.07
N GLY A 44 6.75 -6.17 -5.84
CA GLY A 44 7.60 -5.62 -6.90
C GLY A 44 8.37 -6.66 -7.70
N ARG A 45 8.56 -7.85 -7.14
CA ARG A 45 9.36 -8.95 -7.71
C ARG A 45 8.56 -10.24 -7.89
N ALA A 46 7.57 -10.45 -7.04
CA ALA A 46 6.63 -11.54 -7.20
C ALA A 46 5.55 -11.17 -8.23
N LEU A 47 5.08 -12.17 -8.96
CA LEU A 47 3.97 -11.99 -9.88
C LEU A 47 2.67 -11.87 -9.05
N ILE A 48 2.07 -10.69 -9.11
CA ILE A 48 0.69 -10.50 -8.64
C ILE A 48 -0.21 -10.58 -9.88
N PRO A 49 -1.11 -11.56 -9.97
CA PRO A 49 -1.99 -11.69 -11.12
C PRO A 49 -2.84 -10.42 -11.31
N PRO A 50 -2.91 -9.87 -12.53
CA PRO A 50 -3.85 -8.80 -12.80
C PRO A 50 -5.29 -9.34 -12.72
N VAL A 51 -6.22 -8.46 -12.34
CA VAL A 51 -7.65 -8.78 -12.37
C VAL A 51 -8.07 -9.05 -13.80
N ASN A 52 -8.79 -10.16 -13.99
CA ASN A 52 -9.32 -10.61 -15.27
C ASN A 52 -10.84 -10.80 -15.19
N GLU A 53 -11.47 -11.21 -16.29
CA GLU A 53 -12.91 -11.40 -16.38
C GLU A 53 -13.43 -12.45 -15.39
N ALA A 54 -12.73 -13.59 -15.24
CA ALA A 54 -13.12 -14.63 -14.30
C ALA A 54 -13.12 -14.14 -12.85
N PHE A 55 -12.10 -13.36 -12.47
CA PHE A 55 -12.05 -12.68 -11.16
C PHE A 55 -13.26 -11.75 -10.96
N VAL A 56 -13.57 -10.91 -11.96
CA VAL A 56 -14.68 -9.96 -11.86
C VAL A 56 -16.01 -10.70 -11.70
N ALA A 57 -16.25 -11.71 -12.53
CA ALA A 57 -17.47 -12.53 -12.46
C ALA A 57 -17.60 -13.20 -11.09
N ALA A 58 -16.50 -13.73 -10.53
CA ALA A 58 -16.49 -14.37 -9.22
C ALA A 58 -16.67 -13.36 -8.08
N ALA A 59 -16.00 -12.20 -8.13
CA ALA A 59 -16.07 -11.20 -7.08
C ALA A 59 -17.48 -10.60 -6.94
N PHE A 60 -18.19 -10.39 -8.06
CA PHE A 60 -19.53 -9.81 -8.10
C PHE A 60 -20.64 -10.87 -8.22
N TYR A 61 -20.34 -12.13 -7.95
CA TYR A 61 -21.37 -13.18 -7.92
C TYR A 61 -22.44 -12.86 -6.86
N PRO A 62 -23.74 -12.86 -7.24
CA PRO A 62 -24.81 -12.33 -6.39
C PRO A 62 -24.95 -13.02 -5.02
N GLU A 63 -24.64 -14.31 -4.98
CA GLU A 63 -24.77 -15.16 -3.78
C GLU A 63 -23.36 -15.67 -3.36
N PRO A 64 -22.56 -14.88 -2.61
CA PRO A 64 -21.17 -15.22 -2.30
C PRO A 64 -20.97 -16.62 -1.72
N ASP A 65 -21.88 -17.07 -0.87
CA ASP A 65 -21.82 -18.40 -0.23
C ASP A 65 -22.17 -19.55 -1.18
N ALA A 66 -22.83 -19.26 -2.31
CA ALA A 66 -23.20 -20.21 -3.33
C ALA A 66 -22.25 -20.22 -4.56
N ARG A 67 -21.10 -19.53 -4.46
CA ARG A 67 -20.12 -19.52 -5.55
C ARG A 67 -19.67 -20.92 -5.94
N PRO A 68 -19.66 -21.28 -7.25
CA PRO A 68 -19.05 -22.52 -7.72
C PRO A 68 -17.58 -22.63 -7.30
N LEU A 69 -17.07 -23.86 -7.13
CA LEU A 69 -15.67 -24.10 -6.75
C LEU A 69 -14.65 -23.45 -7.70
N SER A 70 -14.95 -23.37 -8.99
CA SER A 70 -14.11 -22.66 -9.95
C SER A 70 -13.98 -21.18 -9.63
N MET A 71 -15.07 -20.48 -9.30
CA MET A 71 -15.06 -19.08 -8.91
C MET A 71 -14.37 -18.86 -7.55
N GLN A 72 -14.50 -19.80 -6.62
CA GLN A 72 -13.73 -19.74 -5.37
C GLN A 72 -12.23 -19.85 -5.65
N ALA A 73 -11.82 -20.72 -6.58
CA ALA A 73 -10.42 -20.83 -6.99
C ALA A 73 -9.90 -19.55 -7.66
N ASP A 74 -10.71 -18.87 -8.47
CA ASP A 74 -10.34 -17.58 -9.10
C ASP A 74 -10.10 -16.47 -8.07
N LEU A 75 -10.74 -16.54 -6.90
CA LEU A 75 -10.59 -15.56 -5.82
C LEU A 75 -9.57 -15.94 -4.75
N ALA A 76 -9.09 -17.18 -4.71
CA ALA A 76 -8.29 -17.71 -3.60
C ALA A 76 -7.05 -16.86 -3.28
N PHE A 77 -6.33 -16.37 -4.30
CA PHE A 77 -5.17 -15.51 -4.10
C PHE A 77 -5.56 -14.13 -3.54
N SER A 78 -6.66 -13.56 -4.01
CA SER A 78 -7.19 -12.32 -3.48
C SER A 78 -7.64 -12.48 -2.03
N ASP A 79 -8.29 -13.59 -1.69
CA ASP A 79 -8.72 -13.91 -0.32
C ASP A 79 -7.51 -14.03 0.62
N GLU A 80 -6.38 -14.59 0.16
CA GLU A 80 -5.11 -14.60 0.90
C GLU A 80 -4.65 -13.17 1.20
N LEU A 81 -4.58 -12.29 0.17
CA LEU A 81 -4.10 -10.91 0.31
C LEU A 81 -5.02 -10.06 1.20
N VAL A 82 -6.34 -10.23 1.07
CA VAL A 82 -7.33 -9.58 1.94
C VAL A 82 -7.19 -10.10 3.37
N GLY A 83 -7.02 -11.40 3.56
CA GLY A 83 -6.77 -12.00 4.88
C GLY A 83 -5.53 -11.43 5.56
N GLU A 84 -4.44 -11.22 4.81
CA GLU A 84 -3.25 -10.54 5.31
C GLU A 84 -3.57 -9.09 5.73
N LEU A 85 -4.23 -8.32 4.87
CA LEU A 85 -4.61 -6.94 5.18
C LEU A 85 -5.49 -6.88 6.44
N LEU A 86 -6.51 -7.71 6.53
CA LEU A 86 -7.44 -7.72 7.67
C LEU A 86 -6.77 -8.21 8.95
N GLY A 87 -5.84 -9.13 8.86
CA GLY A 87 -5.13 -9.74 9.99
C GLY A 87 -4.07 -8.85 10.66
N HIS A 88 -3.76 -7.67 10.13
CA HIS A 88 -2.70 -6.78 10.62
C HIS A 88 -3.23 -5.41 11.04
N ASP A 89 -2.54 -4.72 11.95
CA ASP A 89 -2.94 -3.44 12.53
C ASP A 89 -2.29 -2.25 11.82
N LEU A 90 -1.06 -2.45 11.34
CA LEU A 90 -0.24 -1.45 10.66
C LEU A 90 0.17 -1.95 9.28
N LEU A 91 -0.12 -1.16 8.25
CA LEU A 91 0.33 -1.37 6.88
C LEU A 91 1.53 -0.46 6.58
N VAL A 92 2.64 -1.04 6.15
CA VAL A 92 3.84 -0.30 5.70
C VAL A 92 4.05 -0.59 4.23
N ILE A 93 3.84 0.40 3.36
CA ILE A 93 4.01 0.26 1.91
C ILE A 93 5.31 0.95 1.50
N SER A 94 6.29 0.20 1.03
CA SER A 94 7.49 0.75 0.42
C SER A 94 7.39 0.71 -1.09
N THR A 95 7.44 1.87 -1.75
CA THR A 95 7.23 1.99 -3.19
C THR A 95 8.12 3.05 -3.82
N PRO A 96 8.75 2.82 -4.99
CA PRO A 96 9.24 3.91 -5.82
C PRO A 96 8.08 4.55 -6.57
N MET A 97 8.27 5.79 -7.03
CA MET A 97 7.41 6.37 -8.06
C MET A 97 7.85 5.83 -9.43
N HIS A 98 6.94 5.25 -10.20
CA HIS A 98 7.15 4.84 -11.59
C HIS A 98 6.21 5.61 -12.51
N ASN A 99 6.77 6.38 -13.43
CA ASN A 99 5.96 7.17 -14.39
C ASN A 99 4.84 7.95 -13.69
N PHE A 100 5.21 8.69 -12.63
CA PHE A 100 4.32 9.54 -11.81
C PHE A 100 3.30 8.79 -10.95
N SER A 101 3.30 7.46 -10.93
CA SER A 101 2.33 6.63 -10.20
C SER A 101 3.05 5.49 -9.46
N VAL A 102 2.31 4.45 -9.08
CA VAL A 102 2.82 3.27 -8.41
C VAL A 102 3.31 2.21 -9.40
N PRO A 103 4.25 1.33 -9.04
CA PRO A 103 4.62 0.17 -9.87
C PRO A 103 3.41 -0.73 -10.17
N SER A 104 3.43 -1.38 -11.34
CA SER A 104 2.34 -2.26 -11.80
C SER A 104 1.99 -3.38 -10.81
N GLY A 105 3.00 -3.97 -10.15
CA GLY A 105 2.77 -5.00 -9.14
C GLY A 105 2.01 -4.47 -7.90
N LEU A 106 2.28 -3.22 -7.50
CA LEU A 106 1.52 -2.59 -6.41
C LEU A 106 0.08 -2.27 -6.86
N LYS A 107 -0.10 -1.83 -8.13
CA LYS A 107 -1.45 -1.61 -8.66
C LYS A 107 -2.24 -2.92 -8.72
N ALA A 108 -1.61 -4.01 -9.17
CA ALA A 108 -2.24 -5.33 -9.18
C ALA A 108 -2.61 -5.79 -7.76
N TRP A 109 -1.74 -5.58 -6.76
CA TRP A 109 -2.06 -5.86 -5.37
C TRP A 109 -3.27 -5.04 -4.87
N ILE A 110 -3.32 -3.75 -5.19
CA ILE A 110 -4.47 -2.89 -4.89
C ILE A 110 -5.76 -3.49 -5.46
N ASP A 111 -5.73 -3.89 -6.74
CA ASP A 111 -6.90 -4.45 -7.42
C ASP A 111 -7.37 -5.78 -6.81
N GLN A 112 -6.46 -6.54 -6.22
CA GLN A 112 -6.78 -7.78 -5.53
C GLN A 112 -7.40 -7.55 -4.15
N ILE A 113 -7.04 -6.48 -3.44
CA ILE A 113 -7.53 -6.23 -2.07
C ILE A 113 -8.78 -5.37 -2.00
N VAL A 114 -9.15 -4.66 -3.07
CA VAL A 114 -10.41 -3.89 -3.12
C VAL A 114 -11.55 -4.84 -3.50
N ARG A 115 -12.14 -5.46 -2.48
CA ARG A 115 -13.09 -6.58 -2.63
C ARG A 115 -14.43 -6.26 -1.99
N ILE A 116 -15.48 -6.36 -2.81
CA ILE A 116 -16.86 -6.24 -2.32
C ILE A 116 -17.19 -7.33 -1.29
N GLY A 117 -17.85 -6.95 -0.21
CA GLY A 117 -18.20 -7.82 0.89
C GLY A 117 -17.06 -8.14 1.85
N LEU A 118 -15.79 -7.74 1.55
CA LEU A 118 -14.62 -7.98 2.40
C LEU A 118 -13.94 -6.68 2.86
N THR A 119 -13.64 -5.77 1.94
CA THR A 119 -12.97 -4.50 2.27
C THR A 119 -13.86 -3.29 2.03
N PHE A 120 -14.90 -3.43 1.25
CA PHE A 120 -15.98 -2.45 1.10
C PHE A 120 -17.29 -3.14 0.76
N ASN A 121 -18.40 -2.46 1.04
CA ASN A 121 -19.74 -2.78 0.51
C ASN A 121 -20.24 -1.66 -0.40
N HIS A 122 -21.23 -1.98 -1.23
CA HIS A 122 -22.01 -0.96 -1.90
C HIS A 122 -23.50 -1.31 -1.83
N THR A 123 -24.31 -0.28 -1.76
CA THR A 123 -25.77 -0.35 -1.84
C THR A 123 -26.26 0.68 -2.84
N LEU A 124 -27.49 0.53 -3.29
CA LEU A 124 -28.14 1.55 -4.12
C LEU A 124 -29.17 2.29 -3.25
N ASP A 125 -28.97 3.60 -3.13
CA ASP A 125 -29.98 4.49 -2.55
C ASP A 125 -30.55 5.38 -3.64
N ASN A 126 -31.85 5.21 -3.91
CA ASN A 126 -32.54 5.91 -5.02
C ASN A 126 -31.82 5.79 -6.38
N GLY A 127 -31.18 4.63 -6.65
CA GLY A 127 -30.42 4.39 -7.88
C GLY A 127 -29.01 4.95 -7.90
N VAL A 128 -28.53 5.55 -6.79
CA VAL A 128 -27.17 6.07 -6.63
C VAL A 128 -26.34 5.10 -5.78
N ALA A 129 -25.18 4.71 -6.27
CA ALA A 129 -24.28 3.84 -5.52
C ALA A 129 -23.75 4.54 -4.26
N GLN A 130 -23.92 3.89 -3.12
CA GLN A 130 -23.33 4.26 -1.83
C GLN A 130 -22.26 3.23 -1.49
N TYR A 131 -21.11 3.70 -1.03
CA TYR A 131 -19.99 2.83 -0.67
C TYR A 131 -19.73 2.89 0.84
N GLU A 132 -19.61 1.74 1.45
CA GLU A 132 -19.32 1.57 2.87
C GLU A 132 -17.95 0.89 3.03
N PRO A 133 -16.97 1.55 3.67
CA PRO A 133 -15.68 0.94 3.99
C PRO A 133 -15.85 -0.11 5.10
N LEU A 134 -15.14 -1.24 4.98
CA LEU A 134 -15.21 -2.34 5.96
C LEU A 134 -13.93 -2.53 6.76
N VAL A 135 -12.83 -1.85 6.40
CA VAL A 135 -11.53 -1.98 7.07
C VAL A 135 -11.38 -0.87 8.11
N HIS A 136 -11.38 -1.21 9.40
CA HIS A 136 -11.37 -0.22 10.48
C HIS A 136 -10.17 -0.40 11.41
N GLY A 137 -9.80 0.69 12.12
CA GLY A 137 -8.81 0.67 13.21
C GLY A 137 -7.37 0.43 12.77
N LYS A 138 -7.07 0.56 11.47
CA LYS A 138 -5.73 0.36 10.93
C LYS A 138 -5.07 1.69 10.59
N LYS A 139 -3.72 1.68 10.60
CA LYS A 139 -2.87 2.79 10.16
C LYS A 139 -2.05 2.37 8.95
N ALA A 140 -1.67 3.33 8.12
CA ALA A 140 -0.77 3.09 7.00
C ALA A 140 0.41 4.08 6.99
N LEU A 141 1.61 3.55 6.75
CA LEU A 141 2.81 4.31 6.45
C LEU A 141 3.24 4.01 5.02
N ILE A 142 3.28 5.04 4.19
CA ILE A 142 3.79 4.96 2.82
C ILE A 142 5.21 5.54 2.83
N VAL A 143 6.19 4.72 2.44
CA VAL A 143 7.59 5.11 2.30
C VAL A 143 7.94 5.09 0.82
N THR A 144 8.18 6.26 0.23
CA THR A 144 8.37 6.38 -1.22
C THR A 144 9.73 6.97 -1.58
N SER A 145 10.26 6.58 -2.75
CA SER A 145 11.44 7.20 -3.38
C SER A 145 11.09 7.71 -4.77
N ARG A 146 11.62 8.89 -5.14
CA ARG A 146 11.29 9.60 -6.38
C ARG A 146 12.55 10.11 -7.05
N GLY A 147 12.57 10.08 -8.39
CA GLY A 147 13.71 10.53 -9.19
C GLY A 147 13.96 12.04 -9.10
N GLY A 148 12.92 12.85 -9.28
CA GLY A 148 12.98 14.31 -9.17
C GLY A 148 12.61 14.85 -7.80
N PHE A 149 12.61 16.19 -7.65
CA PHE A 149 12.16 16.93 -6.49
C PHE A 149 10.82 17.62 -6.72
N GLY A 150 10.13 17.96 -5.62
CA GLY A 150 8.95 18.81 -5.65
C GLY A 150 7.64 18.09 -5.95
N PHE A 151 7.59 16.78 -5.80
CA PHE A 151 6.35 16.01 -5.93
C PHE A 151 5.48 15.99 -4.65
N GLY A 152 6.03 16.48 -3.52
CA GLY A 152 5.29 16.60 -2.27
C GLY A 152 4.34 17.80 -2.25
N PRO A 153 3.48 17.92 -1.20
CA PRO A 153 2.56 19.04 -1.04
C PRO A 153 3.24 20.40 -1.11
N GLY A 154 2.71 21.29 -1.95
CA GLY A 154 3.28 22.63 -2.19
C GLY A 154 4.49 22.66 -3.14
N GLY A 155 4.93 21.52 -3.66
CA GLY A 155 6.04 21.44 -4.61
C GLY A 155 5.61 21.74 -6.06
N GLU A 156 6.55 22.13 -6.90
CA GLU A 156 6.30 22.51 -8.31
C GLU A 156 5.74 21.34 -9.15
N LEU A 157 6.05 20.10 -8.77
CA LEU A 157 5.60 18.89 -9.47
C LEU A 157 4.48 18.15 -8.73
N GLU A 158 3.87 18.76 -7.70
CA GLU A 158 2.79 18.15 -6.91
C GLU A 158 1.67 17.60 -7.81
N ALA A 159 1.25 18.36 -8.82
CA ALA A 159 0.18 17.96 -9.74
C ALA A 159 0.52 16.72 -10.58
N MET A 160 1.79 16.37 -10.72
CA MET A 160 2.25 15.17 -11.41
C MET A 160 2.38 13.96 -10.48
N ASN A 161 2.19 14.12 -9.18
CA ASN A 161 2.21 13.03 -8.23
C ASN A 161 0.86 12.30 -8.21
N HIS A 162 0.75 11.21 -8.94
CA HIS A 162 -0.40 10.32 -8.93
C HIS A 162 -0.20 9.10 -8.03
N ALA A 163 0.96 8.93 -7.40
CA ALA A 163 1.22 7.80 -6.52
C ALA A 163 0.59 7.98 -5.13
N ASP A 164 0.91 9.08 -4.44
CA ASP A 164 0.41 9.33 -3.09
C ASP A 164 -1.12 9.53 -3.06
N PRO A 165 -1.72 10.36 -3.96
CA PRO A 165 -3.17 10.52 -4.04
C PRO A 165 -3.90 9.20 -4.33
N LEU A 166 -3.39 8.37 -5.26
CA LEU A 166 -3.96 7.05 -5.53
C LEU A 166 -3.99 6.19 -4.28
N LEU A 167 -2.86 6.06 -3.58
CA LEU A 167 -2.76 5.23 -2.38
C LEU A 167 -3.67 5.75 -1.26
N ARG A 168 -3.72 7.07 -1.03
CA ARG A 168 -4.63 7.67 -0.05
C ARG A 168 -6.09 7.43 -0.41
N THR A 169 -6.46 7.60 -1.68
CA THR A 169 -7.82 7.39 -2.15
C THR A 169 -8.27 5.95 -1.95
N VAL A 170 -7.44 4.98 -2.37
CA VAL A 170 -7.80 3.56 -2.27
C VAL A 170 -7.84 3.09 -0.82
N LEU A 171 -6.83 3.46 -0.01
CA LEU A 171 -6.81 3.11 1.41
C LEU A 171 -7.99 3.73 2.15
N GLY A 172 -8.29 5.01 1.89
CA GLY A 172 -9.47 5.69 2.44
C GLY A 172 -10.79 5.05 2.00
N PHE A 173 -10.89 4.64 0.72
CA PHE A 173 -12.07 3.97 0.18
C PHE A 173 -12.40 2.67 0.92
N ILE A 174 -11.39 1.89 1.31
CA ILE A 174 -11.59 0.67 2.10
C ILE A 174 -11.67 0.92 3.61
N GLY A 175 -11.35 2.17 4.12
CA GLY A 175 -11.51 2.58 5.51
C GLY A 175 -10.21 2.85 6.28
N ILE A 176 -9.05 2.80 5.64
CA ILE A 176 -7.77 3.16 6.26
C ILE A 176 -7.50 4.65 5.99
N THR A 177 -7.90 5.51 6.93
CA THR A 177 -7.82 6.98 6.79
C THR A 177 -6.60 7.60 7.48
N ASP A 178 -6.01 6.92 8.48
CA ASP A 178 -4.76 7.34 9.13
C ASP A 178 -3.57 6.93 8.27
N VAL A 179 -3.21 7.79 7.29
CA VAL A 179 -2.17 7.53 6.30
C VAL A 179 -1.07 8.57 6.39
N THR A 180 0.13 8.15 6.79
CA THR A 180 1.35 8.96 6.78
C THR A 180 2.19 8.66 5.55
N VAL A 181 2.76 9.68 4.90
CA VAL A 181 3.69 9.54 3.78
C VAL A 181 5.05 10.11 4.17
N VAL A 182 6.11 9.35 3.91
CA VAL A 182 7.51 9.78 4.00
C VAL A 182 8.18 9.52 2.66
N ALA A 183 8.73 10.57 2.04
CA ALA A 183 9.37 10.51 0.75
C ALA A 183 10.86 10.85 0.83
N ALA A 184 11.68 10.17 0.02
CA ALA A 184 13.01 10.61 -0.37
C ALA A 184 12.99 10.96 -1.86
N GLU A 185 13.41 12.17 -2.20
CA GLU A 185 13.31 12.74 -3.55
C GLU A 185 14.69 13.07 -4.12
N GLY A 186 14.81 13.07 -5.45
CA GLY A 186 15.98 13.59 -6.15
C GLY A 186 17.04 12.56 -6.50
N GLU A 187 16.69 11.26 -6.63
CA GLU A 187 17.67 10.22 -7.05
C GLU A 187 18.28 10.51 -8.42
N GLU A 188 17.52 11.16 -9.32
CA GLU A 188 17.95 11.50 -10.69
C GLU A 188 18.30 12.99 -10.85
N SER A 189 18.32 13.76 -9.75
CA SER A 189 18.55 15.20 -9.78
C SER A 189 19.97 15.57 -9.34
N GLU A 190 20.63 16.47 -10.11
CA GLU A 190 21.92 17.06 -9.72
C GLU A 190 21.75 18.25 -8.75
N ALA A 191 20.58 18.87 -8.71
CA ALA A 191 20.33 20.12 -7.98
C ALA A 191 20.38 19.96 -6.46
N ARG A 192 20.01 18.78 -5.94
CA ARG A 192 20.05 18.45 -4.51
C ARG A 192 20.50 17.02 -4.33
N SER A 193 21.39 16.78 -3.38
CA SER A 193 21.84 15.42 -3.08
C SER A 193 20.70 14.56 -2.56
N PHE A 194 20.41 13.46 -3.23
CA PHE A 194 19.49 12.42 -2.73
C PHE A 194 19.86 11.95 -1.32
N ALA A 195 21.16 11.94 -1.00
CA ALA A 195 21.63 11.54 0.32
C ALA A 195 21.07 12.44 1.44
N VAL A 196 20.90 13.74 1.19
CA VAL A 196 20.30 14.68 2.17
C VAL A 196 18.83 14.34 2.36
N SER A 197 18.07 14.21 1.26
CA SER A 197 16.65 13.86 1.31
C SER A 197 16.40 12.50 1.99
N ALA A 198 17.24 11.52 1.69
CA ALA A 198 17.15 10.21 2.31
C ALA A 198 17.47 10.26 3.81
N ALA A 199 18.47 11.05 4.24
CA ALA A 199 18.80 11.21 5.67
C ALA A 199 17.66 11.90 6.44
N GLU A 200 17.03 12.93 5.86
CA GLU A 200 15.85 13.59 6.44
C GLU A 200 14.67 12.58 6.58
N ALA A 201 14.45 11.77 5.55
CA ALA A 201 13.43 10.73 5.58
C ALA A 201 13.73 9.68 6.67
N GLU A 202 14.98 9.23 6.82
CA GLU A 202 15.39 8.30 7.88
C GLU A 202 15.13 8.86 9.27
N GLN A 203 15.52 10.12 9.53
CA GLN A 203 15.27 10.77 10.82
C GLN A 203 13.76 10.81 11.14
N ARG A 204 12.95 11.18 10.14
CA ARG A 204 11.49 11.22 10.29
C ARG A 204 10.91 9.83 10.56
N LEU A 205 11.40 8.79 9.87
CA LEU A 205 10.96 7.41 10.06
C LEU A 205 11.30 6.87 11.46
N VAL A 206 12.51 7.16 11.96
CA VAL A 206 12.90 6.81 13.33
C VAL A 206 12.04 7.54 14.36
N ALA A 207 11.73 8.83 14.13
CA ALA A 207 10.85 9.60 15.01
C ALA A 207 9.42 9.04 15.01
N LEU A 208 8.87 8.69 13.84
CA LEU A 208 7.55 8.05 13.71
C LEU A 208 7.51 6.70 14.45
N ALA A 209 8.53 5.85 14.32
CA ALA A 209 8.60 4.58 15.03
C ALA A 209 8.58 4.72 16.57
N ARG A 210 8.90 5.91 17.10
CA ARG A 210 8.81 6.22 18.54
C ARG A 210 7.40 6.62 18.96
N ALA A 211 6.57 7.07 18.03
CA ALA A 211 5.20 7.51 18.27
C ALA A 211 4.15 6.41 18.07
N PHE A 212 4.55 5.29 17.44
CA PHE A 212 3.73 4.08 17.30
C PHE A 212 3.90 3.16 18.51
#